data_077728809ff5fc2a3a302ca7d3d8aa14
#
_entry.id   077728809ff5fc2a3a302ca7d3d8aa14
#
_cell.length_a   1.000
_cell.length_b   1.000
_cell.length_c   1.000
_cell.angle_alpha   90.00
_cell.angle_beta   90.00
_cell.angle_gamma   90.00
#
_symmetry.space_group_name_H-M   'P 1'
#
loop_
_entity.id
_entity.type
_entity.pdbx_description
1 polymer ?
#
loop_
_entity_poly.entity_id
_entity_poly.type
_entity_poly.pdbx_seq_one_letter_code
_entity_poly.pdbx_strand_id
1 'polypeptide(L)'
;MNISSLAGLILGFGMFIVGVLTSGGVQMFGNFWDVPSLFITIGGSLAGVMMSNQMPDFINGLKGFKLIFKNETADTGEVIRNIINLSNIARKEGLLALEEAASDIEDDFLKKGIMLVVDGTDPELVRGILETDLNCIEDRHKGVISVWEKWAELGPAWGMIGTLVGLINMLQKMDDPSTIGPQMAVALVTTFYGSMIANWLCTPTATKLAQMNATEIRLKEVTVEGLLSIQAGGNPRVI
;
A
#
# COMPACT_ATOMS: atom_id res chain seq x y z
N MET A 1 -10.26 12.67 -0.06
CA MET A 1 -9.60 12.07 1.12
C MET A 1 -10.38 10.83 1.52
N ASN A 2 -9.71 9.68 1.65
CA ASN A 2 -10.42 8.42 1.95
C ASN A 2 -10.87 8.44 3.41
N ILE A 3 -12.18 8.70 3.60
CA ILE A 3 -12.80 8.88 4.92
C ILE A 3 -12.68 7.62 5.77
N SER A 4 -12.78 6.42 5.17
CA SER A 4 -12.70 5.16 5.90
C SER A 4 -11.33 4.91 6.51
N SER A 5 -10.24 5.20 5.79
CA SER A 5 -8.87 5.05 6.29
C SER A 5 -8.57 6.02 7.44
N LEU A 6 -9.02 7.27 7.29
CA LEU A 6 -8.83 8.29 8.33
C LEU A 6 -9.69 7.98 9.57
N ALA A 7 -10.97 7.63 9.37
CA ALA A 7 -11.87 7.28 10.46
C ALA A 7 -11.38 6.04 11.22
N GLY A 8 -10.92 5.00 10.51
CA GLY A 8 -10.37 3.79 11.14
C GLY A 8 -9.13 4.08 12.00
N LEU A 9 -8.23 4.93 11.51
CA LEU A 9 -7.03 5.32 12.23
C LEU A 9 -7.38 6.13 13.50
N ILE A 10 -8.27 7.11 13.38
CA ILE A 10 -8.70 7.96 14.52
C ILE A 10 -9.50 7.14 15.53
N LEU A 11 -10.44 6.30 15.09
CA LEU A 11 -11.23 5.46 15.98
C LEU A 11 -10.35 4.44 16.73
N GLY A 12 -9.41 3.78 16.04
CA GLY A 12 -8.50 2.83 16.69
C GLY A 12 -7.66 3.49 17.78
N PHE A 13 -7.08 4.68 17.48
CA PHE A 13 -6.32 5.44 18.48
C PHE A 13 -7.22 5.96 19.62
N GLY A 14 -8.41 6.46 19.28
CA GLY A 14 -9.38 6.93 20.27
C GLY A 14 -9.82 5.83 21.23
N MET A 15 -10.15 4.63 20.71
CA MET A 15 -10.53 3.49 21.54
C MET A 15 -9.37 3.00 22.42
N PHE A 16 -8.13 3.02 21.93
CA PHE A 16 -6.96 2.73 22.73
C PHE A 16 -6.82 3.75 23.89
N ILE A 17 -6.92 5.05 23.61
CA ILE A 17 -6.87 6.09 24.63
C ILE A 17 -7.97 5.89 25.68
N VAL A 18 -9.22 5.65 25.25
CA VAL A 18 -10.35 5.40 26.16
C VAL A 18 -10.08 4.17 27.02
N GLY A 19 -9.55 3.08 26.43
CA GLY A 19 -9.19 1.87 27.16
C GLY A 19 -8.17 2.13 28.28
N VAL A 20 -7.10 2.89 27.96
CA VAL A 20 -6.08 3.26 28.96
C VAL A 20 -6.64 4.19 30.05
N LEU A 21 -7.44 5.19 29.68
CA LEU A 21 -8.05 6.11 30.63
C LEU A 21 -9.01 5.41 31.61
N THR A 22 -9.80 4.45 31.12
CA THR A 22 -10.74 3.70 31.95
C THR A 22 -10.05 2.67 32.87
N SER A 23 -8.84 2.22 32.52
CA SER A 23 -8.10 1.25 33.33
C SER A 23 -7.32 1.89 34.51
N GLY A 24 -7.00 3.18 34.46
CA GLY A 24 -6.26 3.82 35.58
C GLY A 24 -5.95 5.30 35.40
N GLY A 25 -6.60 5.96 34.45
CA GLY A 25 -6.47 7.41 34.26
C GLY A 25 -5.22 7.82 33.46
N VAL A 26 -5.00 9.14 33.38
CA VAL A 26 -3.94 9.74 32.53
C VAL A 26 -2.53 9.31 32.95
N GLN A 27 -2.32 8.99 34.21
CA GLN A 27 -1.00 8.57 34.73
C GLN A 27 -0.50 7.26 34.12
N MET A 28 -1.42 6.40 33.65
CA MET A 28 -1.09 5.12 33.02
C MET A 28 -0.35 5.27 31.69
N PHE A 29 -0.47 6.39 30.98
CA PHE A 29 0.26 6.61 29.73
C PHE A 29 1.78 6.57 29.90
N GLY A 30 2.29 6.98 31.07
CA GLY A 30 3.71 6.89 31.39
C GLY A 30 4.26 5.47 31.36
N ASN A 31 3.42 4.46 31.67
CA ASN A 31 3.85 3.07 31.70
C ASN A 31 4.06 2.48 30.30
N PHE A 32 3.51 3.11 29.26
CA PHE A 32 3.69 2.69 27.87
C PHE A 32 4.87 3.40 27.19
N TRP A 33 5.58 4.29 27.92
CA TRP A 33 6.73 5.01 27.38
C TRP A 33 8.02 4.40 27.93
N ASP A 34 8.68 3.58 27.11
CA ASP A 34 9.95 2.95 27.45
C ASP A 34 10.93 3.09 26.29
N VAL A 35 12.02 3.83 26.52
CA VAL A 35 12.99 4.16 25.48
C VAL A 35 13.75 2.91 24.97
N PRO A 36 14.25 2.01 25.82
CA PRO A 36 14.85 0.75 25.38
C PRO A 36 13.92 -0.07 24.48
N SER A 37 12.65 -0.22 24.87
CA SER A 37 11.63 -0.95 24.09
C SER A 37 11.41 -0.35 22.72
N LEU A 38 11.45 0.98 22.61
CA LEU A 38 11.29 1.71 21.36
C LEU A 38 12.43 1.40 20.39
N PHE A 39 13.69 1.46 20.86
CA PHE A 39 14.85 1.13 20.03
C PHE A 39 14.89 -0.34 19.62
N ILE A 40 14.60 -1.27 20.53
CA ILE A 40 14.60 -2.70 20.20
C ILE A 40 13.52 -2.99 19.17
N THR A 41 12.28 -2.58 19.39
CA THR A 41 11.15 -3.01 18.57
C THR A 41 11.03 -2.19 17.28
N ILE A 42 10.95 -0.86 17.39
CA ILE A 42 10.78 0.00 16.21
C ILE A 42 12.08 0.08 15.43
N GLY A 43 13.19 0.37 16.11
CA GLY A 43 14.52 0.46 15.48
C GLY A 43 14.93 -0.87 14.83
N GLY A 44 14.80 -1.98 15.57
CA GLY A 44 15.14 -3.30 15.08
C GLY A 44 14.27 -3.76 13.91
N SER A 45 12.94 -3.62 14.01
CA SER A 45 12.05 -4.02 12.93
C SER A 45 12.25 -3.17 11.67
N LEU A 46 12.44 -1.85 11.81
CA LEU A 46 12.70 -0.97 10.69
C LEU A 46 14.03 -1.30 10.00
N ALA A 47 15.08 -1.58 10.77
CA ALA A 47 16.37 -2.03 10.23
C ALA A 47 16.23 -3.35 9.47
N GLY A 48 15.43 -4.29 9.99
CA GLY A 48 15.11 -5.55 9.33
C GLY A 48 14.36 -5.35 8.01
N VAL A 49 13.39 -4.44 7.97
CA VAL A 49 12.67 -4.07 6.74
C VAL A 49 13.62 -3.45 5.71
N MET A 50 14.49 -2.54 6.16
CA MET A 50 15.49 -1.90 5.30
C MET A 50 16.48 -2.92 4.71
N MET A 51 16.90 -3.93 5.49
CA MET A 51 17.75 -5.01 5.03
C MET A 51 17.05 -5.95 4.04
N SER A 52 15.74 -6.10 4.13
CA SER A 52 14.94 -7.01 3.31
C SER A 52 14.50 -6.42 1.97
N ASN A 53 14.63 -5.11 1.76
CA ASN A 53 14.16 -4.41 0.57
C ASN A 53 15.29 -3.60 -0.09
N GLN A 54 15.14 -3.33 -1.39
CA GLN A 54 16.02 -2.36 -2.03
C GLN A 54 15.72 -0.94 -1.50
N MET A 55 16.76 -0.10 -1.42
CA MET A 55 16.62 1.25 -0.85
C MET A 55 15.54 2.11 -1.56
N PRO A 56 15.41 2.09 -2.90
CA PRO A 56 14.34 2.81 -3.57
C PRO A 56 12.95 2.35 -3.15
N ASP A 57 12.74 1.03 -3.03
CA ASP A 57 11.44 0.45 -2.64
C ASP A 57 11.11 0.77 -1.19
N PHE A 58 12.11 0.69 -0.30
CA PHE A 58 11.94 1.09 1.10
C PHE A 58 11.49 2.55 1.25
N ILE A 59 12.17 3.47 0.54
CA ILE A 59 11.81 4.91 0.59
C ILE A 59 10.43 5.14 -0.02
N ASN A 60 10.13 4.50 -1.17
CA ASN A 60 8.83 4.61 -1.83
C ASN A 60 7.73 3.94 -1.00
N GLY A 61 8.03 2.85 -0.31
CA GLY A 61 7.13 2.20 0.65
C GLY A 61 6.69 3.16 1.74
N LEU A 62 7.63 3.84 2.40
CA LEU A 62 7.30 4.82 3.43
C LEU A 62 6.48 6.01 2.88
N LYS A 63 6.81 6.48 1.66
CA LYS A 63 6.02 7.53 0.98
C LYS A 63 4.62 7.03 0.61
N GLY A 64 4.47 5.75 0.30
CA GLY A 64 3.21 5.09 -0.04
C GLY A 64 2.15 5.19 1.06
N PHE A 65 2.55 5.39 2.33
CA PHE A 65 1.61 5.63 3.42
C PHE A 65 0.64 6.79 3.15
N LYS A 66 1.09 7.82 2.45
CA LYS A 66 0.23 8.96 2.09
C LYS A 66 -0.87 8.58 1.10
N LEU A 67 -0.64 7.55 0.28
CA LEU A 67 -1.59 7.12 -0.74
C LEU A 67 -2.88 6.56 -0.14
N ILE A 68 -2.80 5.90 1.04
CA ILE A 68 -4.00 5.34 1.70
C ILE A 68 -5.04 6.40 2.07
N PHE A 69 -4.64 7.67 2.18
CA PHE A 69 -5.52 8.81 2.46
C PHE A 69 -6.01 9.53 1.20
N LYS A 70 -5.42 9.21 0.03
CA LYS A 70 -5.87 9.77 -1.24
C LYS A 70 -7.15 9.07 -1.68
N ASN A 71 -8.16 9.84 -2.12
CA ASN A 71 -9.29 9.24 -2.81
C ASN A 71 -8.82 8.88 -4.22
N GLU A 72 -8.72 7.62 -4.51
CA GLU A 72 -8.73 7.15 -5.88
C GLU A 72 -10.20 6.97 -6.29
N THR A 73 -10.70 7.93 -7.01
CA THR A 73 -11.93 7.78 -7.77
C THR A 73 -11.57 7.32 -9.18
N ALA A 74 -10.89 6.17 -9.29
CA ALA A 74 -10.85 5.50 -10.57
C ALA A 74 -12.27 4.92 -10.80
N ASP A 75 -13.14 5.74 -11.36
CA ASP A 75 -14.50 5.32 -11.72
C ASP A 75 -14.40 4.42 -12.95
N THR A 76 -14.63 3.13 -12.75
CA THR A 76 -14.69 2.15 -13.85
C THR A 76 -15.63 2.61 -14.95
N GLY A 77 -16.73 3.29 -14.57
CA GLY A 77 -17.68 3.86 -15.51
C GLY A 77 -17.09 5.00 -16.35
N GLU A 78 -16.14 5.76 -15.81
CA GLU A 78 -15.45 6.82 -16.56
C GLU A 78 -14.49 6.23 -17.58
N VAL A 79 -13.71 5.23 -17.20
CA VAL A 79 -12.79 4.51 -18.13
C VAL A 79 -13.58 3.90 -19.28
N ILE A 80 -14.68 3.20 -18.99
CA ILE A 80 -15.54 2.61 -20.03
C ILE A 80 -16.14 3.69 -20.94
N ARG A 81 -16.63 4.81 -20.39
CA ARG A 81 -17.14 5.94 -21.18
C ARG A 81 -16.08 6.51 -22.11
N ASN A 82 -14.83 6.66 -21.62
CA ASN A 82 -13.72 7.15 -22.43
C ASN A 82 -13.41 6.18 -23.59
N ILE A 83 -13.38 4.88 -23.33
CA ILE A 83 -13.18 3.86 -24.36
C ILE A 83 -14.30 3.89 -25.41
N ILE A 84 -15.56 3.97 -24.99
CA ILE A 84 -16.71 4.08 -25.89
C ILE A 84 -16.61 5.37 -26.74
N ASN A 85 -16.21 6.47 -26.15
CA ASN A 85 -16.03 7.73 -26.88
C ASN A 85 -14.93 7.62 -27.92
N LEU A 86 -13.78 7.09 -27.58
CA LEU A 86 -12.67 6.81 -28.49
C LEU A 86 -13.09 5.86 -29.63
N SER A 87 -13.86 4.81 -29.31
CA SER A 87 -14.40 3.89 -30.31
C SER A 87 -15.34 4.60 -31.31
N ASN A 88 -16.17 5.54 -30.83
CA ASN A 88 -17.03 6.33 -31.70
C ASN A 88 -16.23 7.27 -32.62
N ILE A 89 -15.16 7.89 -32.13
CA ILE A 89 -14.26 8.75 -32.93
C ILE A 89 -13.59 7.90 -34.01
N ALA A 90 -12.96 6.78 -33.61
CA ALA A 90 -12.29 5.89 -34.54
C ALA A 90 -13.21 5.39 -35.67
N ARG A 91 -14.47 5.11 -35.35
CA ARG A 91 -15.44 4.62 -36.33
C ARG A 91 -15.95 5.69 -37.29
N LYS A 92 -16.06 6.96 -36.84
CA LYS A 92 -16.56 8.06 -37.66
C LYS A 92 -15.49 8.70 -38.51
N GLU A 93 -14.32 8.89 -37.95
CA GLU A 93 -13.24 9.74 -38.46
C GLU A 93 -11.98 8.93 -38.82
N GLY A 94 -11.97 7.64 -38.43
CA GLY A 94 -10.82 6.73 -38.65
C GLY A 94 -9.86 6.71 -37.47
N LEU A 95 -8.94 5.72 -37.45
CA LEU A 95 -7.99 5.53 -36.36
C LEU A 95 -7.03 6.71 -36.17
N LEU A 96 -6.67 7.43 -37.26
CA LEU A 96 -5.79 8.59 -37.19
C LEU A 96 -6.37 9.75 -36.36
N ALA A 97 -7.70 9.88 -36.28
CA ALA A 97 -8.35 10.91 -35.44
C ALA A 97 -8.14 10.65 -33.94
N LEU A 98 -7.77 9.44 -33.55
CA LEU A 98 -7.45 9.12 -32.15
C LEU A 98 -6.18 9.81 -31.65
N GLU A 99 -5.25 10.18 -32.55
CA GLU A 99 -4.02 10.89 -32.18
C GLU A 99 -4.35 12.26 -31.56
N GLU A 100 -5.28 12.98 -32.17
CA GLU A 100 -5.74 14.30 -31.64
C GLU A 100 -6.48 14.09 -30.32
N ALA A 101 -7.37 13.09 -30.23
CA ALA A 101 -8.08 12.77 -29.01
C ALA A 101 -7.15 12.32 -27.87
N ALA A 102 -6.00 11.70 -28.18
CA ALA A 102 -5.01 11.27 -27.20
C ALA A 102 -4.23 12.44 -26.59
N SER A 103 -4.17 13.60 -27.25
CA SER A 103 -3.41 14.76 -26.74
C SER A 103 -3.94 15.27 -25.40
N ASP A 104 -5.26 15.20 -25.21
CA ASP A 104 -5.96 15.68 -24.02
C ASP A 104 -6.06 14.65 -22.88
N ILE A 105 -5.55 13.42 -23.10
CA ILE A 105 -5.61 12.33 -22.12
C ILE A 105 -4.43 12.44 -21.16
N GLU A 106 -4.71 12.48 -19.86
CA GLU A 106 -3.69 12.53 -18.80
C GLU A 106 -3.08 11.13 -18.48
N ASP A 107 -3.78 10.03 -18.83
CA ASP A 107 -3.29 8.67 -18.57
C ASP A 107 -2.27 8.24 -19.64
N ASP A 108 -0.99 8.22 -19.23
CA ASP A 108 0.13 7.82 -20.10
C ASP A 108 -0.02 6.40 -20.65
N PHE A 109 -0.63 5.48 -19.90
CA PHE A 109 -0.86 4.10 -20.34
C PHE A 109 -1.87 4.04 -21.48
N LEU A 110 -3.01 4.72 -21.33
CA LEU A 110 -4.04 4.81 -22.38
C LEU A 110 -3.49 5.54 -23.61
N LYS A 111 -2.77 6.66 -23.41
CA LYS A 111 -2.14 7.42 -24.49
C LYS A 111 -1.17 6.56 -25.30
N LYS A 112 -0.28 5.81 -24.62
CA LYS A 112 0.65 4.88 -25.27
C LYS A 112 -0.08 3.82 -26.09
N GLY A 113 -1.14 3.24 -25.54
CA GLY A 113 -1.95 2.24 -26.24
C GLY A 113 -2.62 2.80 -27.50
N ILE A 114 -3.18 4.03 -27.43
CA ILE A 114 -3.76 4.72 -28.57
C ILE A 114 -2.72 4.93 -29.67
N MET A 115 -1.53 5.41 -29.33
CA MET A 115 -0.47 5.64 -30.31
C MET A 115 -0.06 4.36 -31.04
N LEU A 116 0.05 3.24 -30.32
CA LEU A 116 0.35 1.93 -30.94
C LEU A 116 -0.75 1.52 -31.95
N VAL A 117 -2.02 1.77 -31.64
CA VAL A 117 -3.16 1.49 -32.53
C VAL A 117 -3.14 2.41 -33.75
N VAL A 118 -2.87 3.69 -33.57
CA VAL A 118 -2.79 4.70 -34.66
C VAL A 118 -1.64 4.39 -35.61
N ASP A 119 -0.50 3.92 -35.10
CA ASP A 119 0.67 3.51 -35.88
C ASP A 119 0.44 2.22 -36.68
N GLY A 120 -0.74 1.57 -36.54
CA GLY A 120 -1.05 0.35 -37.24
C GLY A 120 -0.27 -0.87 -36.77
N THR A 121 0.21 -0.86 -35.53
CA THR A 121 0.92 -1.99 -34.92
C THR A 121 0.02 -3.21 -34.88
N ASP A 122 0.58 -4.40 -35.10
CA ASP A 122 -0.17 -5.67 -35.03
C ASP A 122 -0.86 -5.84 -33.66
N PRO A 123 -2.14 -6.27 -33.62
CA PRO A 123 -2.91 -6.37 -32.39
C PRO A 123 -2.27 -7.25 -31.29
N GLU A 124 -1.64 -8.36 -31.69
CA GLU A 124 -0.96 -9.25 -30.74
C GLU A 124 0.29 -8.56 -30.16
N LEU A 125 0.98 -7.74 -30.95
CA LEU A 125 2.12 -6.97 -30.47
C LEU A 125 1.66 -5.82 -29.57
N VAL A 126 0.55 -5.13 -29.88
CA VAL A 126 -0.05 -4.11 -28.99
C VAL A 126 -0.40 -4.72 -27.64
N ARG A 127 -1.08 -5.88 -27.64
CA ARG A 127 -1.39 -6.63 -26.41
C ARG A 127 -0.14 -6.92 -25.61
N GLY A 128 0.88 -7.54 -26.23
CA GLY A 128 2.11 -7.94 -25.55
C GLY A 128 2.89 -6.76 -24.95
N ILE A 129 2.92 -5.61 -25.63
CA ILE A 129 3.57 -4.39 -25.13
C ILE A 129 2.81 -3.85 -23.91
N LEU A 130 1.49 -3.74 -23.99
CA LEU A 130 0.67 -3.18 -22.91
C LEU A 130 0.61 -4.11 -21.68
N GLU A 131 0.53 -5.43 -21.87
CA GLU A 131 0.61 -6.40 -20.77
C GLU A 131 1.98 -6.37 -20.09
N THR A 132 3.07 -6.21 -20.84
CA THR A 132 4.40 -6.03 -20.26
C THR A 132 4.50 -4.77 -19.41
N ASP A 133 3.95 -3.67 -19.91
CA ASP A 133 3.90 -2.39 -19.19
C ASP A 133 3.07 -2.50 -17.90
N LEU A 134 1.94 -3.18 -17.98
CA LEU A 134 1.05 -3.46 -16.86
C LEU A 134 1.75 -4.30 -15.77
N ASN A 135 2.47 -5.35 -16.18
CA ASN A 135 3.27 -6.15 -15.25
C ASN A 135 4.36 -5.31 -14.56
N CYS A 136 5.05 -4.43 -15.29
CA CYS A 136 6.04 -3.51 -14.71
C CYS A 136 5.43 -2.54 -13.69
N ILE A 137 4.21 -2.06 -13.94
CA ILE A 137 3.46 -1.21 -13.00
C ILE A 137 3.12 -2.01 -11.74
N GLU A 138 2.57 -3.20 -11.91
CA GLU A 138 2.20 -4.10 -10.81
C GLU A 138 3.40 -4.46 -9.94
N ASP A 139 4.53 -4.83 -10.54
CA ASP A 139 5.76 -5.20 -9.81
C ASP A 139 6.30 -4.02 -8.99
N ARG A 140 6.27 -2.81 -9.55
CA ARG A 140 6.64 -1.61 -8.81
C ARG A 140 5.73 -1.36 -7.61
N HIS A 141 4.41 -1.57 -7.75
CA HIS A 141 3.46 -1.44 -6.65
C HIS A 141 3.65 -2.54 -5.60
N LYS A 142 3.91 -3.78 -6.03
CA LYS A 142 4.23 -4.90 -5.14
C LYS A 142 5.48 -4.62 -4.30
N GLY A 143 6.50 -3.97 -4.87
CA GLY A 143 7.68 -3.51 -4.12
C GLY A 143 7.32 -2.56 -2.98
N VAL A 144 6.42 -1.60 -3.22
CA VAL A 144 5.91 -0.68 -2.18
C VAL A 144 5.09 -1.40 -1.12
N ILE A 145 4.22 -2.33 -1.52
CA ILE A 145 3.35 -3.11 -0.63
C ILE A 145 4.19 -4.01 0.27
N SER A 146 5.20 -4.69 -0.29
CA SER A 146 6.07 -5.63 0.43
C SER A 146 6.79 -5.01 1.62
N VAL A 147 7.11 -3.72 1.57
CA VAL A 147 7.71 -2.98 2.69
C VAL A 147 6.79 -3.01 3.92
N TRP A 148 5.49 -2.78 3.72
CA TRP A 148 4.50 -2.77 4.80
C TRP A 148 4.16 -4.18 5.30
N GLU A 149 4.08 -5.15 4.38
CA GLU A 149 3.90 -6.56 4.74
C GLU A 149 5.07 -7.08 5.57
N LYS A 150 6.29 -6.75 5.15
CA LYS A 150 7.51 -7.15 5.87
C LYS A 150 7.61 -6.49 7.24
N TRP A 151 7.19 -5.24 7.36
CA TRP A 151 7.16 -4.57 8.65
C TRP A 151 6.08 -5.13 9.58
N ALA A 152 4.93 -5.52 9.04
CA ALA A 152 3.89 -6.22 9.79
C ALA A 152 4.39 -7.56 10.35
N GLU A 153 5.21 -8.30 9.60
CA GLU A 153 5.84 -9.54 10.04
C GLU A 153 6.93 -9.30 11.10
N LEU A 154 7.83 -8.35 10.85
CA LEU A 154 8.99 -8.09 11.70
C LEU A 154 8.65 -7.35 12.99
N GLY A 155 7.59 -6.56 13.04
CA GLY A 155 7.18 -5.84 14.23
C GLY A 155 7.00 -6.75 15.45
N PRO A 156 6.12 -7.75 15.42
CA PRO A 156 5.94 -8.70 16.51
C PRO A 156 7.18 -9.57 16.79
N ALA A 157 7.94 -9.92 15.74
CA ALA A 157 9.17 -10.70 15.90
C ALA A 157 10.22 -9.94 16.74
N TRP A 158 10.43 -8.66 16.47
CA TRP A 158 11.29 -7.80 17.27
C TRP A 158 10.69 -7.49 18.65
N GLY A 159 9.36 -7.44 18.77
CA GLY A 159 8.67 -7.39 20.06
C GLY A 159 9.02 -8.61 20.94
N MET A 160 9.02 -9.80 20.35
CA MET A 160 9.39 -11.03 21.05
C MET A 160 10.89 -11.05 21.44
N ILE A 161 11.79 -10.54 20.59
CA ILE A 161 13.20 -10.36 20.94
C ILE A 161 13.34 -9.46 22.18
N GLY A 162 12.59 -8.35 22.20
CA GLY A 162 12.58 -7.45 23.36
C GLY A 162 12.04 -8.11 24.63
N THR A 163 11.03 -8.97 24.52
CA THR A 163 10.56 -9.78 25.66
C THR A 163 11.69 -10.64 26.23
N LEU A 164 12.42 -11.33 25.37
CA LEU A 164 13.56 -12.16 25.80
C LEU A 164 14.65 -11.31 26.46
N VAL A 165 14.99 -10.15 25.92
CA VAL A 165 15.96 -9.21 26.50
C VAL A 165 15.53 -8.79 27.91
N GLY A 166 14.26 -8.39 28.07
CA GLY A 166 13.72 -8.00 29.39
C GLY A 166 13.77 -9.14 30.40
N LEU A 167 13.37 -10.36 29.99
CA LEU A 167 13.39 -11.52 30.88
C LEU A 167 14.81 -11.97 31.25
N ILE A 168 15.76 -11.96 30.31
CA ILE A 168 17.16 -12.28 30.58
C ILE A 168 17.74 -11.30 31.60
N ASN A 169 17.51 -10.01 31.41
CA ASN A 169 17.99 -8.98 32.35
C ASN A 169 17.34 -9.10 33.73
N MET A 170 16.05 -9.48 33.78
CA MET A 170 15.33 -9.75 35.03
C MET A 170 15.98 -10.92 35.78
N LEU A 171 16.23 -12.05 35.09
CA LEU A 171 16.81 -13.25 35.68
C LEU A 171 18.20 -12.99 36.21
N GLN A 172 19.02 -12.16 35.56
CA GLN A 172 20.36 -11.81 36.01
C GLN A 172 20.40 -10.95 37.27
N LYS A 173 19.28 -10.32 37.63
CA LYS A 173 19.15 -9.37 38.74
C LYS A 173 18.11 -9.81 39.78
N MET A 174 17.80 -11.09 39.83
CA MET A 174 16.79 -11.64 40.75
C MET A 174 17.07 -11.39 42.24
N ASP A 175 18.33 -11.16 42.60
CA ASP A 175 18.73 -10.86 43.97
C ASP A 175 18.25 -9.47 44.44
N ASP A 176 17.89 -8.58 43.51
CA ASP A 176 17.35 -7.24 43.79
C ASP A 176 15.89 -7.12 43.34
N PRO A 177 14.91 -7.28 44.22
CA PRO A 177 13.49 -7.20 43.87
C PRO A 177 13.05 -5.88 43.21
N SER A 178 13.80 -4.79 43.44
CA SER A 178 13.49 -3.47 42.88
C SER A 178 13.68 -3.40 41.36
N THR A 179 14.49 -4.30 40.80
CA THR A 179 14.79 -4.36 39.36
C THR A 179 13.82 -5.22 38.56
N ILE A 180 13.06 -6.11 39.21
CA ILE A 180 12.15 -7.06 38.56
C ILE A 180 11.04 -6.31 37.79
N GLY A 181 10.37 -5.36 38.41
CA GLY A 181 9.29 -4.60 37.79
C GLY A 181 9.72 -3.86 36.50
N PRO A 182 10.78 -3.05 36.55
CA PRO A 182 11.28 -2.37 35.34
C PRO A 182 11.64 -3.31 34.19
N GLN A 183 12.29 -4.46 34.46
CA GLN A 183 12.65 -5.41 33.40
C GLN A 183 11.43 -6.15 32.81
N MET A 184 10.43 -6.48 33.63
CA MET A 184 9.15 -6.98 33.15
C MET A 184 8.43 -5.94 32.28
N ALA A 185 8.47 -4.66 32.65
CA ALA A 185 7.89 -3.61 31.85
C ALA A 185 8.51 -3.56 30.45
N VAL A 186 9.82 -3.61 30.32
CA VAL A 186 10.51 -3.69 29.01
C VAL A 186 9.98 -4.88 28.19
N ALA A 187 9.89 -6.08 28.81
CA ALA A 187 9.39 -7.27 28.12
C ALA A 187 7.97 -7.09 27.58
N LEU A 188 7.07 -6.50 28.35
CA LEU A 188 5.67 -6.30 27.96
C LEU A 188 5.52 -5.17 26.94
N VAL A 189 6.20 -4.05 27.13
CA VAL A 189 6.10 -2.88 26.27
C VAL A 189 6.67 -3.14 24.88
N THR A 190 7.75 -3.92 24.76
CA THR A 190 8.27 -4.31 23.44
C THR A 190 7.26 -5.11 22.63
N THR A 191 6.60 -6.09 23.25
CA THR A 191 5.56 -6.88 22.59
C THR A 191 4.35 -6.01 22.22
N PHE A 192 3.96 -5.10 23.10
CA PHE A 192 2.90 -4.13 22.84
C PHE A 192 3.24 -3.26 21.62
N TYR A 193 4.43 -2.67 21.53
CA TYR A 193 4.85 -1.87 20.38
C TYR A 193 4.86 -2.68 19.09
N GLY A 194 5.41 -3.91 19.11
CA GLY A 194 5.43 -4.79 17.96
C GLY A 194 4.04 -5.09 17.42
N SER A 195 3.10 -5.41 18.32
CA SER A 195 1.72 -5.70 17.99
C SER A 195 0.96 -4.47 17.45
N MET A 196 1.20 -3.30 18.06
CA MET A 196 0.58 -2.04 17.62
C MET A 196 1.03 -1.66 16.21
N ILE A 197 2.34 -1.70 15.94
CA ILE A 197 2.87 -1.39 14.60
C ILE A 197 2.30 -2.35 13.56
N ALA A 198 2.34 -3.65 13.84
CA ALA A 198 1.90 -4.65 12.88
C ALA A 198 0.41 -4.54 12.57
N ASN A 199 -0.44 -4.59 13.59
CA ASN A 199 -1.88 -4.81 13.41
C ASN A 199 -2.65 -3.51 13.19
N TRP A 200 -2.17 -2.39 13.72
CA TRP A 200 -2.89 -1.13 13.60
C TRP A 200 -2.33 -0.23 12.48
N LEU A 201 -1.05 -0.34 12.15
CA LEU A 201 -0.42 0.49 11.13
C LEU A 201 -0.11 -0.29 9.86
N CYS A 202 0.74 -1.33 9.95
CA CYS A 202 1.34 -1.96 8.77
C CYS A 202 0.34 -2.81 8.00
N THR A 203 -0.36 -3.73 8.66
CA THR A 203 -1.33 -4.63 8.01
C THR A 203 -2.46 -3.87 7.30
N PRO A 204 -3.14 -2.88 7.93
CA PRO A 204 -4.17 -2.12 7.22
C PRO A 204 -3.62 -1.32 6.04
N THR A 205 -2.39 -0.78 6.17
CA THR A 205 -1.72 -0.05 5.10
C THR A 205 -1.41 -0.96 3.92
N ALA A 206 -0.79 -2.11 4.15
CA ALA A 206 -0.49 -3.10 3.11
C ALA A 206 -1.76 -3.56 2.40
N THR A 207 -2.80 -3.92 3.16
CA THR A 207 -4.08 -4.37 2.60
C THR A 207 -4.73 -3.29 1.74
N LYS A 208 -4.71 -2.04 2.18
CA LYS A 208 -5.29 -0.92 1.42
C LYS A 208 -4.52 -0.66 0.13
N LEU A 209 -3.19 -0.63 0.18
CA LEU A 209 -2.35 -0.48 -1.00
C LEU A 209 -2.54 -1.64 -1.99
N ALA A 210 -2.68 -2.88 -1.50
CA ALA A 210 -2.96 -4.04 -2.35
C ALA A 210 -4.32 -3.94 -3.05
N GLN A 211 -5.37 -3.46 -2.36
CA GLN A 211 -6.68 -3.22 -2.95
C GLN A 211 -6.63 -2.14 -4.04
N MET A 212 -5.89 -1.04 -3.79
CA MET A 212 -5.70 0.03 -4.76
C MET A 212 -4.98 -0.47 -5.99
N ASN A 213 -3.89 -1.22 -5.82
CA ASN A 213 -3.18 -1.86 -6.91
C ASN A 213 -4.09 -2.77 -7.74
N ALA A 214 -4.83 -3.68 -7.10
CA ALA A 214 -5.73 -4.59 -7.80
C ALA A 214 -6.83 -3.85 -8.60
N THR A 215 -7.32 -2.72 -8.10
CA THR A 215 -8.30 -1.90 -8.80
C THR A 215 -7.67 -1.22 -10.02
N GLU A 216 -6.48 -0.63 -9.86
CA GLU A 216 -5.76 0.03 -10.96
C GLU A 216 -5.40 -0.96 -12.07
N ILE A 217 -4.85 -2.13 -11.73
CA ILE A 217 -4.51 -3.17 -12.70
C ILE A 217 -5.75 -3.61 -13.49
N ARG A 218 -6.86 -3.88 -12.80
CA ARG A 218 -8.12 -4.27 -13.47
C ARG A 218 -8.62 -3.19 -14.46
N LEU A 219 -8.51 -1.91 -14.10
CA LEU A 219 -8.91 -0.81 -14.99
C LEU A 219 -8.02 -0.74 -16.23
N LYS A 220 -6.72 -0.96 -16.06
CA LYS A 220 -5.78 -1.00 -17.19
C LYS A 220 -6.01 -2.23 -18.08
N GLU A 221 -6.35 -3.40 -17.52
CA GLU A 221 -6.77 -4.57 -18.30
C GLU A 221 -8.00 -4.27 -19.17
N VAL A 222 -9.03 -3.63 -18.59
CA VAL A 222 -10.20 -3.19 -19.35
C VAL A 222 -9.81 -2.21 -20.45
N THR A 223 -8.84 -1.32 -20.18
CA THR A 223 -8.31 -0.40 -21.20
C THR A 223 -7.65 -1.12 -22.35
N VAL A 224 -6.84 -2.16 -22.08
CA VAL A 224 -6.18 -2.98 -23.12
C VAL A 224 -7.22 -3.64 -24.02
N GLU A 225 -8.20 -4.32 -23.43
CA GLU A 225 -9.26 -5.00 -24.20
C GLU A 225 -10.10 -3.99 -25.00
N GLY A 226 -10.39 -2.83 -24.43
CA GLY A 226 -11.09 -1.74 -25.12
C GLY A 226 -10.32 -1.23 -26.36
N LEU A 227 -9.02 -0.99 -26.21
CA LEU A 227 -8.15 -0.54 -27.31
C LEU A 227 -8.07 -1.57 -28.44
N LEU A 228 -7.90 -2.86 -28.11
CA LEU A 228 -7.88 -3.95 -29.09
C LEU A 228 -9.21 -4.09 -29.82
N SER A 229 -10.31 -3.88 -29.10
CA SER A 229 -11.65 -3.86 -29.72
C SER A 229 -11.85 -2.68 -30.67
N ILE A 230 -11.30 -1.51 -30.35
CA ILE A 230 -11.29 -0.33 -31.25
C ILE A 230 -10.47 -0.64 -32.51
N GLN A 231 -9.29 -1.22 -32.36
CA GLN A 231 -8.41 -1.60 -33.46
C GLN A 231 -9.08 -2.61 -34.40
N ALA A 232 -9.81 -3.58 -33.83
CA ALA A 232 -10.59 -4.56 -34.59
C ALA A 232 -11.85 -3.99 -35.27
N GLY A 233 -12.17 -2.71 -35.11
CA GLY A 233 -13.37 -2.08 -35.62
C GLY A 233 -14.66 -2.51 -34.92
N GLY A 234 -14.55 -2.93 -33.64
CA GLY A 234 -15.67 -3.40 -32.83
C GLY A 234 -16.81 -2.40 -32.72
N ASN A 235 -18.02 -2.90 -32.44
CA ASN A 235 -19.19 -2.04 -32.24
C ASN A 235 -19.13 -1.39 -30.86
N PRO A 236 -19.15 -0.05 -30.73
CA PRO A 236 -19.11 0.64 -29.42
C PRO A 236 -20.20 0.24 -28.42
N ARG A 237 -21.27 -0.43 -28.89
CA ARG A 237 -22.35 -0.94 -28.02
C ARG A 237 -22.05 -2.34 -27.45
N VAL A 238 -21.00 -2.99 -27.92
CA VAL A 238 -20.62 -4.34 -27.53
C VAL A 238 -19.32 -4.31 -26.65
N ILE A 239 -18.57 -3.22 -26.78
CA ILE A 239 -17.43 -2.91 -25.92
C ILE A 239 -17.93 -2.50 -24.52
#